data_07bed83d050bbcde2ffd6057f830c83b
#
_entry.id   07bed83d050bbcde2ffd6057f830c83b
#
_cell.length_a   1.000
_cell.length_b   1.000
_cell.length_c   1.000
_cell.angle_alpha   90.00
_cell.angle_beta   90.00
_cell.angle_gamma   90.00
#
_symmetry.space_group_name_H-M   'P 1'
#
loop_
_entity.id
_entity.type
_entity.pdbx_description
1 polymer ?
#
loop_
_entity_poly.entity_id
_entity_poly.type
_entity_poly.pdbx_seq_one_letter_code
_entity_poly.pdbx_strand_id
1 'polypeptide(L)'
;MAQANVQRAETSEGETTRGARPVATFKQGGVEVSVWRNPTDKGDMYNTTIRNSYKDDKSGEWKETTSFSPADLAVLAQLSGQAFQEIVQMKAQSRSR
;
A
#
# COMPACT_ATOMS: atom_id res chain seq x y z
N MET A 1 10.67 11.73 7.36
CA MET A 1 10.05 11.47 7.17
C MET A 1 9.35 10.34 6.66
N ALA A 2 8.54 10.48 5.96
CA ALA A 2 7.73 9.42 5.56
C ALA A 2 8.47 8.33 4.89
N GLN A 3 9.54 8.63 4.36
CA GLN A 3 10.23 7.66 3.64
C GLN A 3 10.68 6.54 4.45
N ALA A 4 11.03 6.77 5.61
CA ALA A 4 11.49 5.68 6.42
C ALA A 4 10.41 4.67 6.55
N ASN A 5 9.21 5.12 6.63
CA ASN A 5 8.15 4.21 6.78
C ASN A 5 7.94 3.39 5.57
N VAL A 6 8.15 3.95 4.46
CA VAL A 6 7.98 3.23 3.25
C VAL A 6 8.93 2.09 3.18
N GLN A 7 10.12 2.29 3.64
CA GLN A 7 11.03 1.24 3.59
C GLN A 7 10.67 0.12 4.45
N ARG A 8 10.11 0.38 5.58
CA ARG A 8 9.73 -0.67 6.44
C ARG A 8 8.67 -1.48 5.83
N ALA A 9 7.79 -0.84 5.11
CA ALA A 9 6.73 -1.55 4.49
C ALA A 9 7.29 -2.53 3.52
N GLU A 10 8.29 -2.15 2.83
CA GLU A 10 8.88 -3.02 1.90
C GLU A 10 9.43 -4.22 2.56
N THR A 11 10.00 -4.05 3.68
CA THR A 11 10.58 -5.14 4.35
C THR A 11 9.60 -6.22 4.64
N SER A 12 8.47 -5.87 5.15
CA SER A 12 7.57 -6.90 5.53
C SER A 12 6.82 -7.51 4.37
N GLU A 13 6.37 -6.70 3.47
CA GLU A 13 5.60 -7.28 2.41
C GLU A 13 6.46 -7.78 1.33
N GLY A 14 7.53 -7.20 1.16
CA GLY A 14 8.39 -7.55 0.10
C GLY A 14 8.90 -8.92 0.17
N GLU A 15 8.87 -9.52 1.35
CA GLU A 15 9.32 -10.78 1.43
C GLU A 15 8.64 -11.72 0.59
N THR A 16 7.37 -11.62 0.46
CA THR A 16 6.64 -12.55 -0.31
C THR A 16 6.94 -12.40 -1.78
N THR A 17 7.34 -11.24 -2.20
CA THR A 17 7.58 -11.04 -3.60
C THR A 17 9.02 -10.91 -3.91
N ARG A 18 9.83 -11.18 -2.94
CA ARG A 18 11.17 -11.17 -3.20
C ARG A 18 11.76 -10.01 -3.83
N GLY A 19 12.06 -8.99 -3.24
CA GLY A 19 12.71 -7.83 -3.73
C GLY A 19 11.84 -6.91 -4.53
N ALA A 20 10.60 -7.28 -4.74
CA ALA A 20 9.72 -6.41 -5.50
C ALA A 20 9.38 -5.19 -4.67
N ARG A 21 9.00 -4.13 -5.35
CA ARG A 21 8.56 -2.94 -4.70
C ARG A 21 7.20 -2.60 -5.17
N PRO A 22 6.42 -1.90 -4.39
CA PRO A 22 5.09 -1.51 -4.84
C PRO A 22 5.22 -0.60 -6.04
N VAL A 23 4.31 -0.71 -6.99
CA VAL A 23 4.32 0.16 -8.14
C VAL A 23 3.68 1.49 -7.80
N ALA A 24 2.93 1.56 -6.71
CA ALA A 24 2.34 2.81 -6.25
C ALA A 24 2.02 2.67 -4.78
N THR A 25 2.16 3.74 -4.03
CA THR A 25 1.85 3.74 -2.62
C THR A 25 1.11 5.03 -2.30
N PHE A 26 0.00 4.91 -1.59
CA PHE A 26 -0.78 6.05 -1.19
C PHE A 26 -0.84 6.06 0.33
N LYS A 27 -0.46 7.16 0.93
CA LYS A 27 -0.38 7.22 2.37
C LYS A 27 -0.95 8.51 2.91
N GLN A 28 -1.69 8.42 3.98
CA GLN A 28 -2.22 9.60 4.64
C GLN A 28 -2.38 9.26 6.10
N GLY A 29 -1.77 10.07 6.98
CA GLY A 29 -1.76 9.74 8.38
C GLY A 29 -1.03 8.44 8.57
N GLY A 30 -1.61 7.52 9.28
CA GLY A 30 -1.01 6.21 9.47
C GLY A 30 -1.49 5.18 8.48
N VAL A 31 -2.44 5.53 7.63
CA VAL A 31 -3.03 4.57 6.71
C VAL A 31 -2.20 4.53 5.44
N GLU A 32 -1.91 3.34 4.98
CA GLU A 32 -1.09 3.18 3.79
C GLU A 32 -1.69 2.11 2.89
N VAL A 33 -1.81 2.40 1.61
CA VAL A 33 -2.32 1.45 0.63
C VAL A 33 -1.26 1.32 -0.44
N SER A 34 -0.78 0.10 -0.67
CA SER A 34 0.27 -0.13 -1.64
C SER A 34 -0.25 -1.05 -2.74
N VAL A 35 0.13 -0.75 -3.96
CA VAL A 35 -0.27 -1.54 -5.10
C VAL A 35 0.94 -2.30 -5.61
N TRP A 36 0.78 -3.59 -5.82
CA TRP A 36 1.87 -4.46 -6.25
C TRP A 36 1.51 -5.08 -7.58
N ARG A 37 2.48 -5.20 -8.45
CA ARG A 37 2.28 -5.82 -9.74
C ARG A 37 2.97 -7.17 -9.77
N ASN A 38 2.25 -8.18 -10.17
CA ASN A 38 2.79 -9.52 -10.27
C ASN A 38 2.65 -10.01 -11.71
N PRO A 39 3.74 -10.12 -12.42
CA PRO A 39 3.65 -10.57 -13.81
C PRO A 39 3.27 -12.04 -13.84
N THR A 40 2.40 -12.41 -14.77
CA THR A 40 2.02 -13.79 -14.94
C THR A 40 1.99 -14.11 -16.42
N ASP A 41 1.77 -15.36 -16.73
CA ASP A 41 1.69 -15.78 -18.11
C ASP A 41 0.58 -15.08 -18.84
N LYS A 42 -0.48 -14.77 -18.14
CA LYS A 42 -1.62 -14.15 -18.77
C LYS A 42 -1.62 -12.65 -18.69
N GLY A 43 -0.53 -12.07 -18.25
CA GLY A 43 -0.45 -10.63 -18.11
C GLY A 43 -0.18 -10.27 -16.68
N ASP A 44 -0.21 -8.99 -16.38
CA ASP A 44 0.09 -8.53 -15.05
C ASP A 44 -1.13 -8.59 -14.16
N MET A 45 -0.92 -9.05 -12.95
CA MET A 45 -1.95 -9.05 -11.94
C MET A 45 -1.58 -7.99 -10.93
N TYR A 46 -2.57 -7.35 -10.34
CA TYR A 46 -2.32 -6.32 -9.36
C TYR A 46 -2.95 -6.68 -8.04
N ASN A 47 -2.18 -6.53 -6.98
CA ASN A 47 -2.68 -6.79 -5.63
C ASN A 47 -2.48 -5.55 -4.81
N THR A 48 -3.23 -5.41 -3.76
CA THR A 48 -3.16 -4.24 -2.90
C THR A 48 -3.03 -4.70 -1.46
N THR A 49 -2.14 -4.05 -0.74
CA THR A 49 -2.01 -4.32 0.69
C THR A 49 -2.32 -3.04 1.43
N ILE A 50 -2.88 -3.16 2.62
CA ILE A 50 -3.21 -2.00 3.42
C ILE A 50 -2.65 -2.19 4.82
N ARG A 51 -2.35 -1.09 5.46
CA ARG A 51 -1.84 -1.17 6.81
C ARG A 51 -2.10 0.15 7.52
N ASN A 52 -2.14 0.11 8.82
CA ASN A 52 -2.32 1.29 9.62
C ASN A 52 -1.20 1.34 10.64
N SER A 53 -0.58 2.48 10.80
CA SER A 53 0.50 2.64 11.75
C SER A 53 0.13 3.70 12.76
N TYR A 54 0.57 3.54 13.97
CA TYR A 54 0.31 4.54 14.98
C TYR A 54 1.48 4.59 15.95
N LYS A 55 1.59 5.71 16.63
CA LYS A 55 2.67 5.87 17.59
C LYS A 55 2.14 5.55 18.97
N ASP A 56 2.81 4.63 19.63
CA ASP A 56 2.40 4.23 20.97
C ASP A 56 2.80 5.33 21.94
N ASP A 57 1.84 5.88 22.66
CA ASP A 57 2.11 6.96 23.59
C ASP A 57 3.04 6.56 24.70
N LYS A 58 2.98 5.35 25.12
CA LYS A 58 3.80 4.92 26.22
C LYS A 58 5.24 4.67 25.86
N SER A 59 5.47 4.00 24.78
CA SER A 59 6.83 3.66 24.40
C SER A 59 7.41 4.62 23.39
N GLY A 60 6.59 5.38 22.72
CA GLY A 60 7.07 6.26 21.68
C GLY A 60 7.41 5.54 20.39
N GLU A 61 7.15 4.25 20.34
CA GLU A 61 7.46 3.49 19.17
C GLU A 61 6.32 3.44 18.19
N TRP A 62 6.63 3.25 16.92
CA TRP A 62 5.62 3.10 15.90
C TRP A 62 5.20 1.65 15.80
N LYS A 63 3.91 1.41 15.76
CA LYS A 63 3.38 0.07 15.68
C LYS A 63 2.41 -0.04 14.54
N GLU A 64 2.22 -1.24 14.06
CA GLU A 64 1.32 -1.48 12.95
C GLU A 64 0.13 -2.28 13.41
N THR A 65 -0.99 -2.06 12.79
CA THR A 65 -2.20 -2.76 13.15
C THR A 65 -3.09 -2.88 11.91
N THR A 66 -4.00 -3.82 11.95
CA THR A 66 -4.97 -3.94 10.89
C THR A 66 -6.32 -3.40 11.37
N SER A 67 -6.36 -2.77 12.53
CA SER A 67 -7.57 -2.15 13.01
C SER A 67 -7.65 -0.72 12.55
N PHE A 68 -8.83 -0.29 12.18
CA PHE A 68 -9.02 1.05 11.68
C PHE A 68 -10.15 1.74 12.43
N SER A 69 -9.91 2.94 12.92
CA SER A 69 -10.95 3.70 13.58
C SER A 69 -11.90 4.25 12.52
N PRO A 70 -13.03 4.80 12.90
CA PRO A 70 -13.92 5.37 11.88
C PRO A 70 -13.24 6.43 11.02
N ALA A 71 -12.40 7.26 11.64
CA ALA A 71 -11.70 8.27 10.87
C ALA A 71 -10.71 7.62 9.91
N ASP A 72 -10.06 6.55 10.37
CA ASP A 72 -9.11 5.85 9.52
C ASP A 72 -9.84 5.17 8.36
N LEU A 73 -11.05 4.73 8.59
CA LEU A 73 -11.80 4.10 7.53
C LEU A 73 -12.09 5.08 6.40
N ALA A 74 -12.37 6.33 6.75
CA ALA A 74 -12.61 7.32 5.73
C ALA A 74 -11.36 7.54 4.89
N VAL A 75 -10.21 7.56 5.55
CA VAL A 75 -8.96 7.74 4.85
C VAL A 75 -8.69 6.52 3.98
N LEU A 76 -8.93 5.34 4.52
CA LEU A 76 -8.71 4.12 3.78
C LEU A 76 -9.57 4.09 2.52
N ALA A 77 -10.82 4.51 2.64
CA ALA A 77 -11.71 4.51 1.50
C ALA A 77 -11.17 5.43 0.41
N GLN A 78 -10.68 6.59 0.81
CA GLN A 78 -10.15 7.52 -0.15
C GLN A 78 -8.89 6.98 -0.83
N LEU A 79 -7.98 6.43 -0.06
CA LEU A 79 -6.75 5.91 -0.62
C LEU A 79 -7.02 4.67 -1.47
N SER A 80 -8.00 3.87 -1.08
CA SER A 80 -8.33 2.70 -1.87
C SER A 80 -8.90 3.11 -3.22
N GLY A 81 -9.67 4.19 -3.24
CA GLY A 81 -10.19 4.70 -4.50
C GLY A 81 -9.07 5.17 -5.41
N GLN A 82 -8.06 5.82 -4.83
CA GLN A 82 -6.95 6.28 -5.60
C GLN A 82 -6.16 5.10 -6.15
N ALA A 83 -5.98 4.07 -5.34
CA ALA A 83 -5.26 2.89 -5.77
C ALA A 83 -6.01 2.20 -6.91
N PHE A 84 -7.33 2.14 -6.81
CA PHE A 84 -8.13 1.53 -7.84
C PHE A 84 -7.96 2.28 -9.15
N GLN A 85 -8.00 3.61 -9.11
CA GLN A 85 -7.85 4.40 -10.31
C GLN A 85 -6.47 4.20 -10.92
N GLU A 86 -5.47 4.09 -10.08
CA GLU A 86 -4.14 3.87 -10.57
C GLU A 86 -4.03 2.52 -11.28
N ILE A 87 -4.64 1.50 -10.72
CA ILE A 87 -4.61 0.18 -11.33
C ILE A 87 -5.33 0.22 -12.66
N VAL A 88 -6.45 0.91 -12.73
CA VAL A 88 -7.21 1.03 -13.96
C VAL A 88 -6.35 1.67 -15.04
N GLN A 89 -5.60 2.71 -14.69
CA GLN A 89 -4.77 3.36 -15.64
C GLN A 89 -3.61 2.48 -16.09
N MET A 90 -3.01 1.77 -15.17
CA MET A 90 -1.90 0.91 -15.52
C MET A 90 -2.37 -0.20 -16.44
N LYS A 91 -3.54 -0.74 -16.21
CA LYS A 91 -4.06 -1.78 -17.05
C LYS A 91 -4.39 -1.24 -18.43
N ALA A 92 -4.92 -0.04 -18.49
CA ALA A 92 -5.23 0.55 -19.77
C ALA A 92 -3.99 0.80 -20.57
N GLN A 93 -2.93 1.27 -19.94
CA GLN A 93 -1.71 1.51 -20.64
C GLN A 93 -1.10 0.22 -21.15
N SER A 94 -1.18 -0.81 -20.36
CA SER A 94 -0.65 -2.08 -20.75
C SER A 94 -1.41 -2.62 -21.93
N ARG A 95 -2.71 -2.43 -21.95
CA ARG A 95 -3.49 -2.92 -23.03
C ARG A 95 -3.34 -2.15 -24.31
N SER A 96 -3.00 -0.92 -24.24
CA SER A 96 -2.90 -0.13 -25.43
C SER A 96 -1.64 -0.43 -26.21
N ARG A 97 -0.79 -1.29 -25.67
CA ARG A 97 0.38 -1.64 -26.39
C ARG A 97 0.12 -2.77 -27.25
#